data_4840eb5f3413cb95c4e74a9b492ddb9f
#
_entry.id   4840eb5f3413cb95c4e74a9b492ddb9f
#
_cell.length_a   1.000
_cell.length_b   1.000
_cell.length_c   1.000
_cell.angle_alpha   90.00
_cell.angle_beta   90.00
_cell.angle_gamma   90.00
#
_symmetry.space_group_name_H-M   'P 1'
#
loop_
_entity.id
_entity.type
_entity.pdbx_description
1 polymer ?
#
loop_
_entity_poly.entity_id
_entity_poly.type
_entity_poly.pdbx_seq_one_letter_code
_entity_poly.pdbx_strand_id
1 'polypeptide(L)'
;VTCLFNPLRSRRRAANFRTFRAHLSVPLIAVELSFDGRFELREGEAEVLVQLTGGDVMWQKERLLNVGLRHLPPACEQVALIDCDVLFEDDDWAAAAADVLTRHPVAQLFSSVQYLPRDWTPGTGAAPVDLLRHQGVASSIIVDGLTADACLGPQPDGERGAFAPGFAWACRRELLDRYMLFDCNIAGGGDTAMACASWGVFEAVERRHAMTPAHRGRYRAWAEPWFDAVRGQVGMLDGGLLHLWHGELEHRMGGTRHRRLAEHDYDPHRDIELSDSGCWRWTSDKPGLHRFLADYFAARREDG
;
A
#
# COMPACT_ATOMS: atom_id res chain seq x y z
N VAL A 1 5.39 0.11 -10.35
CA VAL A 1 6.31 0.26 -9.21
C VAL A 1 5.83 -0.57 -8.04
N THR A 2 6.72 -1.30 -7.39
CA THR A 2 6.46 -2.05 -6.16
C THR A 2 7.58 -1.87 -5.16
N CYS A 3 7.38 -2.37 -3.94
CA CYS A 3 8.44 -2.39 -2.94
C CYS A 3 8.43 -3.69 -2.11
N LEU A 4 9.61 -4.06 -1.64
CA LEU A 4 9.82 -5.12 -0.65
C LEU A 4 10.57 -4.55 0.55
N PHE A 5 9.97 -4.62 1.73
CA PHE A 5 10.65 -4.42 3.02
C PHE A 5 10.21 -5.53 3.97
N ASN A 6 11.19 -6.23 4.52
CA ASN A 6 10.98 -7.49 5.21
C ASN A 6 11.82 -7.55 6.48
N PRO A 7 11.45 -6.79 7.54
CA PRO A 7 12.28 -6.65 8.75
C PRO A 7 12.52 -7.95 9.48
N LEU A 8 11.64 -8.95 9.32
CA LEU A 8 11.77 -10.25 9.97
C LEU A 8 12.28 -11.34 9.03
N ARG A 9 12.64 -11.00 7.78
CA ARG A 9 13.13 -11.95 6.79
C ARG A 9 12.20 -13.13 6.57
N SER A 10 10.89 -12.87 6.54
CA SER A 10 9.89 -13.85 6.20
C SER A 10 10.17 -14.43 4.82
N ARG A 11 10.30 -15.75 4.75
CA ARG A 11 10.53 -16.47 3.48
C ARG A 11 9.31 -16.36 2.56
N ARG A 12 8.14 -16.28 3.16
CA ARG A 12 6.88 -16.16 2.41
C ARG A 12 6.82 -14.86 1.62
N ARG A 13 7.25 -13.74 2.20
CA ARG A 13 7.25 -12.45 1.49
C ARG A 13 8.15 -12.48 0.26
N ALA A 14 9.37 -13.00 0.39
CA ALA A 14 10.27 -13.13 -0.75
C ALA A 14 9.74 -14.12 -1.81
N ALA A 15 9.08 -15.21 -1.40
CA ALA A 15 8.43 -16.14 -2.32
C ALA A 15 7.24 -15.49 -3.04
N ASN A 16 6.41 -14.74 -2.32
CA ASN A 16 5.28 -14.00 -2.90
C ASN A 16 5.75 -12.98 -3.93
N PHE A 17 6.82 -12.23 -3.65
CA PHE A 17 7.41 -11.32 -4.63
C PHE A 17 7.78 -12.05 -5.94
N ARG A 18 8.43 -13.23 -5.86
CA ARG A 18 8.79 -14.00 -7.05
C ARG A 18 7.58 -14.52 -7.80
N THR A 19 6.56 -14.97 -7.07
CA THR A 19 5.27 -15.37 -7.67
C THR A 19 4.60 -14.19 -8.38
N PHE A 20 4.49 -13.03 -7.71
CA PHE A 20 4.00 -11.79 -8.30
C PHE A 20 4.78 -11.42 -9.58
N ARG A 21 6.12 -11.40 -9.49
CA ARG A 21 6.96 -11.02 -10.64
C ARG A 21 6.79 -11.96 -11.83
N ALA A 22 6.66 -13.25 -11.59
CA ALA A 22 6.46 -14.26 -12.63
C ALA A 22 5.13 -14.12 -13.39
N HIS A 23 4.12 -13.48 -12.77
CA HIS A 23 2.79 -13.23 -13.37
C HIS A 23 2.63 -11.78 -13.85
N LEU A 24 3.64 -10.94 -13.73
CA LEU A 24 3.56 -9.55 -14.15
C LEU A 24 4.11 -9.40 -15.58
N SER A 25 3.27 -8.94 -16.50
CA SER A 25 3.60 -8.79 -17.93
C SER A 25 4.18 -7.42 -18.31
N VAL A 26 4.24 -6.48 -17.37
CA VAL A 26 4.73 -5.11 -17.61
C VAL A 26 6.10 -4.87 -16.94
N PRO A 27 6.89 -3.89 -17.43
CA PRO A 27 8.15 -3.53 -16.79
C PRO A 27 7.98 -3.14 -15.33
N LEU A 28 8.88 -3.61 -14.47
CA LEU A 28 8.83 -3.44 -13.03
C LEU A 28 10.00 -2.60 -12.51
N ILE A 29 9.69 -1.57 -11.73
CA ILE A 29 10.63 -0.94 -10.82
C ILE A 29 10.34 -1.48 -9.43
N ALA A 30 11.29 -2.20 -8.84
CA ALA A 30 11.21 -2.73 -7.48
C ALA A 30 12.19 -2.00 -6.57
N VAL A 31 11.69 -1.58 -5.41
CA VAL A 31 12.52 -0.97 -4.37
C VAL A 31 12.58 -1.89 -3.17
N GLU A 32 13.76 -2.37 -2.82
CA GLU A 32 13.97 -3.20 -1.65
C GLU A 32 14.67 -2.43 -0.54
N LEU A 33 14.12 -2.50 0.67
CA LEU A 33 14.78 -2.01 1.88
C LEU A 33 15.26 -3.17 2.73
N SER A 34 16.57 -3.26 2.91
CA SER A 34 17.20 -4.19 3.85
C SER A 34 17.50 -3.49 5.18
N PHE A 35 17.14 -4.14 6.29
CA PHE A 35 17.38 -3.65 7.66
C PHE A 35 18.68 -4.15 8.25
N ASP A 36 19.31 -5.18 7.67
CA ASP A 36 20.56 -5.80 8.13
C ASP A 36 21.67 -5.83 7.07
N GLY A 37 21.47 -5.14 5.93
CA GLY A 37 22.41 -5.06 4.83
C GLY A 37 22.40 -6.27 3.89
N ARG A 38 21.50 -7.25 4.09
CA ARG A 38 21.35 -8.40 3.21
C ARG A 38 20.09 -8.25 2.38
N PHE A 39 20.25 -8.28 1.09
CA PHE A 39 19.15 -8.18 0.14
C PHE A 39 18.59 -9.58 -0.21
N GLU A 40 17.28 -9.64 -0.44
CA GLU A 40 16.55 -10.86 -0.81
C GLU A 40 16.31 -10.94 -2.31
N LEU A 41 16.20 -9.77 -2.97
CA LEU A 41 16.04 -9.68 -4.42
C LEU A 41 17.40 -9.68 -5.11
N ARG A 42 17.41 -10.23 -6.34
CA ARG A 42 18.62 -10.36 -7.17
C ARG A 42 18.47 -9.55 -8.44
N GLU A 43 19.59 -9.19 -9.03
CA GLU A 43 19.63 -8.63 -10.38
C GLU A 43 18.82 -9.51 -11.35
N GLY A 44 17.99 -8.87 -12.18
CA GLY A 44 17.09 -9.54 -13.11
C GLY A 44 15.70 -9.90 -12.56
N GLU A 45 15.45 -9.76 -11.25
CA GLU A 45 14.10 -9.93 -10.68
C GLU A 45 13.19 -8.69 -10.88
N ALA A 46 13.73 -7.59 -11.40
CA ALA A 46 13.00 -6.42 -11.91
C ALA A 46 13.81 -5.73 -13.00
N GLU A 47 13.16 -4.97 -13.89
CA GLU A 47 13.87 -4.17 -14.92
C GLU A 47 14.72 -3.06 -14.29
N VAL A 48 14.22 -2.49 -13.19
CA VAL A 48 14.99 -1.58 -12.33
C VAL A 48 14.86 -2.07 -10.89
N LEU A 49 15.97 -2.51 -10.31
CA LEU A 49 16.05 -2.90 -8.91
C LEU A 49 16.82 -1.85 -8.12
N VAL A 50 16.15 -1.20 -7.18
CA VAL A 50 16.75 -0.21 -6.27
C VAL A 50 16.86 -0.84 -4.89
N GLN A 51 18.08 -0.96 -4.37
CA GLN A 51 18.36 -1.60 -3.09
C GLN A 51 18.88 -0.58 -2.07
N LEU A 52 18.20 -0.47 -0.94
CA LEU A 52 18.40 0.56 0.09
C LEU A 52 18.70 -0.07 1.45
N THR A 53 19.46 0.66 2.24
CA THR A 53 19.74 0.37 3.67
C THR A 53 19.55 1.64 4.50
N GLY A 54 19.66 1.53 5.83
CA GLY A 54 19.65 2.70 6.72
C GLY A 54 18.26 3.23 7.07
N GLY A 55 17.19 2.48 6.76
CA GLY A 55 15.88 2.71 7.32
C GLY A 55 15.64 1.94 8.60
N ASP A 56 14.78 2.47 9.49
CA ASP A 56 14.36 1.79 10.69
C ASP A 56 13.08 0.96 10.50
N VAL A 57 12.81 0.06 11.46
CA VAL A 57 11.64 -0.83 11.40
C VAL A 57 10.38 -0.03 11.65
N MET A 58 9.73 0.33 10.56
CA MET A 58 8.41 0.95 10.48
C MET A 58 7.79 0.66 9.12
N TRP A 59 6.54 1.04 8.89
CA TRP A 59 5.92 0.89 7.59
C TRP A 59 6.56 1.86 6.60
N GLN A 60 7.17 1.33 5.54
CA GLN A 60 7.97 2.08 4.58
C GLN A 60 7.37 2.10 3.16
N LYS A 61 6.22 1.43 2.93
CA LYS A 61 5.68 1.19 1.59
C LYS A 61 5.66 2.46 0.73
N GLU A 62 4.91 3.45 1.15
CA GLU A 62 4.70 4.67 0.36
C GLU A 62 6.01 5.44 0.17
N ARG A 63 6.91 5.41 1.17
CA ARG A 63 8.24 6.01 1.07
C ARG A 63 9.08 5.31 0.00
N LEU A 64 9.10 3.99 -0.01
CA LEU A 64 9.84 3.21 -1.00
C LEU A 64 9.24 3.35 -2.41
N LEU A 65 7.91 3.39 -2.53
CA LEU A 65 7.25 3.71 -3.80
C LEU A 65 7.68 5.10 -4.30
N ASN A 66 7.73 6.10 -3.43
CA ASN A 66 8.21 7.44 -3.76
C ASN A 66 9.69 7.44 -4.21
N VAL A 67 10.53 6.55 -3.68
CA VAL A 67 11.89 6.35 -4.21
C VAL A 67 11.82 5.74 -5.61
N GLY A 68 11.02 4.70 -5.81
CA GLY A 68 10.86 4.02 -7.10
C GLY A 68 10.36 4.95 -8.21
N LEU A 69 9.47 5.89 -7.89
CA LEU A 69 8.96 6.88 -8.86
C LEU A 69 10.06 7.73 -9.48
N ARG A 70 11.17 7.96 -8.79
CA ARG A 70 12.33 8.73 -9.32
C ARG A 70 13.13 7.98 -10.37
N HIS A 71 12.88 6.69 -10.51
CA HIS A 71 13.55 5.82 -11.51
C HIS A 71 12.67 5.53 -12.73
N LEU A 72 11.50 6.19 -12.84
CA LEU A 72 10.64 6.03 -14.00
C LEU A 72 11.32 6.55 -15.28
N PRO A 73 11.23 5.80 -16.40
CA PRO A 73 11.70 6.28 -17.68
C PRO A 73 11.01 7.60 -18.07
N PRO A 74 11.68 8.51 -18.78
CA PRO A 74 11.09 9.80 -19.20
C PRO A 74 9.78 9.65 -20.00
N ALA A 75 9.67 8.59 -20.81
CA ALA A 75 8.49 8.33 -21.63
C ALA A 75 7.32 7.65 -20.87
N CYS A 76 7.48 7.33 -19.59
CA CYS A 76 6.43 6.73 -18.80
C CYS A 76 5.43 7.80 -18.37
N GLU A 77 4.20 7.75 -18.86
CA GLU A 77 3.12 8.71 -18.56
C GLU A 77 2.11 8.18 -17.54
N GLN A 78 2.08 6.87 -17.32
CA GLN A 78 1.12 6.20 -16.46
C GLN A 78 1.87 5.19 -15.57
N VAL A 79 1.53 5.16 -14.30
CA VAL A 79 2.25 4.38 -13.30
C VAL A 79 1.29 3.54 -12.48
N ALA A 80 1.51 2.22 -12.48
CA ALA A 80 0.83 1.32 -11.55
C ALA A 80 1.67 1.17 -10.26
N LEU A 81 1.01 1.30 -9.13
CA LEU A 81 1.52 1.11 -7.76
C LEU A 81 0.89 -0.17 -7.23
N ILE A 82 1.66 -1.24 -7.14
CA ILE A 82 1.11 -2.60 -6.91
C ILE A 82 1.84 -3.23 -5.73
N ASP A 83 1.09 -3.84 -4.81
CA ASP A 83 1.66 -4.67 -3.74
C ASP A 83 2.31 -5.93 -4.34
N CYS A 84 3.46 -6.34 -3.85
CA CYS A 84 4.25 -7.45 -4.39
C CYS A 84 3.74 -8.85 -3.98
N ASP A 85 2.48 -8.94 -3.58
CA ASP A 85 1.81 -10.16 -3.12
C ASP A 85 0.40 -10.31 -3.70
N VAL A 86 0.16 -9.71 -4.88
CA VAL A 86 -1.11 -9.85 -5.61
C VAL A 86 -0.90 -10.38 -7.03
N LEU A 87 -1.91 -11.07 -7.55
CA LEU A 87 -1.97 -11.52 -8.94
C LEU A 87 -3.25 -11.00 -9.56
N PHE A 88 -3.16 -10.45 -10.76
CA PHE A 88 -4.33 -10.09 -11.55
C PHE A 88 -4.95 -11.34 -12.15
N GLU A 89 -6.28 -11.44 -12.14
CA GLU A 89 -7.01 -12.53 -12.82
C GLU A 89 -7.10 -12.29 -14.33
N ASP A 90 -6.99 -11.03 -14.77
CA ASP A 90 -7.01 -10.63 -16.18
C ASP A 90 -5.60 -10.20 -16.62
N ASP A 91 -5.07 -10.84 -17.65
CA ASP A 91 -3.76 -10.54 -18.21
C ASP A 91 -3.72 -9.17 -18.92
N ASP A 92 -4.87 -8.67 -19.40
CA ASP A 92 -5.01 -7.40 -20.12
C ASP A 92 -5.20 -6.18 -19.19
N TRP A 93 -5.11 -6.38 -17.87
CA TRP A 93 -5.30 -5.32 -16.87
C TRP A 93 -4.53 -4.03 -17.17
N ALA A 94 -3.32 -4.14 -17.71
CA ALA A 94 -2.46 -2.98 -17.97
C ALA A 94 -3.00 -2.10 -19.12
N ALA A 95 -3.50 -2.72 -20.17
CA ALA A 95 -4.14 -2.01 -21.28
C ALA A 95 -5.46 -1.36 -20.81
N ALA A 96 -6.27 -2.07 -20.03
CA ALA A 96 -7.47 -1.54 -19.42
C ALA A 96 -7.18 -0.36 -18.48
N ALA A 97 -6.13 -0.45 -17.67
CA ALA A 97 -5.69 0.64 -16.80
C ALA A 97 -5.28 1.88 -17.61
N ALA A 98 -4.56 1.67 -18.72
CA ALA A 98 -4.15 2.77 -19.60
C ALA A 98 -5.36 3.49 -20.19
N ASP A 99 -6.39 2.77 -20.62
CA ASP A 99 -7.64 3.38 -21.13
C ASP A 99 -8.36 4.17 -20.03
N VAL A 100 -8.52 3.60 -18.83
CA VAL A 100 -9.18 4.28 -17.72
C VAL A 100 -8.43 5.57 -17.34
N LEU A 101 -7.10 5.57 -17.35
CA LEU A 101 -6.29 6.74 -17.03
C LEU A 101 -6.36 7.85 -18.12
N THR A 102 -6.88 7.58 -19.31
CA THR A 102 -7.18 8.66 -20.27
C THR A 102 -8.28 9.59 -19.76
N ARG A 103 -9.18 9.08 -18.92
CA ARG A 103 -10.38 9.79 -18.42
C ARG A 103 -10.26 10.17 -16.93
N HIS A 104 -9.46 9.45 -16.17
CA HIS A 104 -9.31 9.62 -14.73
C HIS A 104 -7.83 9.83 -14.36
N PRO A 105 -7.48 10.73 -13.43
CA PRO A 105 -6.09 10.93 -13.00
C PRO A 105 -5.56 9.78 -12.13
N VAL A 106 -6.46 9.03 -11.48
CA VAL A 106 -6.17 7.91 -10.59
C VAL A 106 -7.23 6.82 -10.77
N ALA A 107 -6.83 5.56 -10.66
CA ALA A 107 -7.74 4.42 -10.76
C ALA A 107 -7.33 3.29 -9.80
N GLN A 108 -8.31 2.60 -9.20
CA GLN A 108 -8.11 1.33 -8.52
C GLN A 108 -8.15 0.20 -9.55
N LEU A 109 -7.18 -0.70 -9.53
CA LEU A 109 -6.96 -1.67 -10.61
C LEU A 109 -7.73 -2.98 -10.42
N PHE A 110 -8.80 -2.98 -9.64
CA PHE A 110 -9.63 -4.16 -9.41
C PHE A 110 -11.00 -3.78 -8.85
N SER A 111 -12.00 -4.64 -9.07
CA SER A 111 -13.32 -4.54 -8.44
C SER A 111 -13.44 -5.43 -7.20
N SER A 112 -12.67 -6.53 -7.11
CA SER A 112 -12.66 -7.39 -5.94
C SER A 112 -11.30 -8.07 -5.72
N VAL A 113 -11.02 -8.47 -4.48
CA VAL A 113 -9.82 -9.22 -4.11
C VAL A 113 -10.22 -10.47 -3.32
N GLN A 114 -9.65 -11.63 -3.71
CA GLN A 114 -9.78 -12.91 -3.00
C GLN A 114 -8.49 -13.20 -2.23
N TYR A 115 -8.64 -13.66 -0.98
CA TYR A 115 -7.51 -14.02 -0.13
C TYR A 115 -7.22 -15.51 -0.27
N LEU A 116 -6.07 -15.82 -0.88
CA LEU A 116 -5.64 -17.19 -1.09
C LEU A 116 -5.21 -17.86 0.22
N PRO A 117 -5.44 -19.17 0.39
CA PRO A 117 -5.01 -19.90 1.57
C PRO A 117 -3.49 -20.11 1.58
N ARG A 118 -2.97 -20.47 2.75
CA ARG A 118 -1.53 -20.66 2.99
C ARG A 118 -0.87 -21.66 2.07
N ASP A 119 -1.56 -22.72 1.73
CA ASP A 119 -1.08 -23.87 0.94
C ASP A 119 -1.31 -23.71 -0.56
N TRP A 120 -1.96 -22.64 -0.99
CA TRP A 120 -2.13 -22.37 -2.40
C TRP A 120 -0.78 -22.07 -3.09
N THR A 121 -0.60 -22.66 -4.27
CA THR A 121 0.57 -22.41 -5.15
C THR A 121 0.11 -22.25 -6.59
N PRO A 122 0.78 -21.43 -7.41
CA PRO A 122 0.46 -21.30 -8.83
C PRO A 122 0.47 -22.66 -9.54
N GLY A 123 -0.52 -22.90 -10.41
CA GLY A 123 -0.63 -24.15 -11.18
C GLY A 123 -1.32 -25.32 -10.46
N THR A 124 -1.74 -25.17 -9.20
CA THR A 124 -2.47 -26.21 -8.46
C THR A 124 -3.98 -26.26 -8.78
N GLY A 125 -4.44 -25.51 -9.75
CA GLY A 125 -5.84 -25.42 -10.16
C GLY A 125 -6.43 -24.01 -9.94
N ALA A 126 -7.74 -23.88 -10.22
CA ALA A 126 -8.47 -22.62 -9.95
C ALA A 126 -8.44 -22.29 -8.46
N ALA A 127 -8.48 -21.00 -8.13
CA ALA A 127 -8.64 -20.58 -6.74
C ALA A 127 -9.91 -21.21 -6.15
N PRO A 128 -9.89 -21.65 -4.87
CA PRO A 128 -11.08 -22.20 -4.22
C PRO A 128 -12.26 -21.23 -4.29
N VAL A 129 -13.48 -21.74 -4.49
CA VAL A 129 -14.68 -20.91 -4.75
C VAL A 129 -15.16 -20.16 -3.51
N ASP A 130 -14.88 -20.68 -2.32
CA ASP A 130 -15.38 -20.16 -1.02
C ASP A 130 -14.34 -19.30 -0.26
N LEU A 131 -13.48 -18.59 -0.99
CA LEU A 131 -12.50 -17.72 -0.37
C LEU A 131 -13.11 -16.42 0.16
N LEU A 132 -12.50 -15.90 1.23
CA LEU A 132 -12.80 -14.55 1.69
C LEU A 132 -12.56 -13.58 0.54
N ARG A 133 -13.61 -12.82 0.20
CA ARG A 133 -13.58 -11.80 -0.84
C ARG A 133 -13.89 -10.44 -0.22
N HIS A 134 -13.09 -9.43 -0.57
CA HIS A 134 -13.41 -8.04 -0.29
C HIS A 134 -13.60 -7.28 -1.60
N GLN A 135 -14.53 -6.33 -1.58
CA GLN A 135 -14.77 -5.48 -2.73
C GLN A 135 -13.79 -4.31 -2.75
N GLY A 136 -13.35 -3.90 -3.93
CA GLY A 136 -12.55 -2.70 -4.12
C GLY A 136 -13.33 -1.47 -3.68
N VAL A 137 -12.68 -0.54 -2.98
CA VAL A 137 -13.36 0.67 -2.50
C VAL A 137 -13.91 1.52 -3.65
N ALA A 138 -13.19 1.61 -4.76
CA ALA A 138 -13.66 2.34 -5.94
C ALA A 138 -14.90 1.67 -6.57
N SER A 139 -14.93 0.34 -6.64
CA SER A 139 -16.11 -0.40 -7.10
C SER A 139 -17.32 -0.12 -6.22
N SER A 140 -17.16 -0.19 -4.90
CA SER A 140 -18.26 0.06 -3.96
C SER A 140 -18.81 1.48 -4.05
N ILE A 141 -17.97 2.48 -4.28
CA ILE A 141 -18.39 3.87 -4.42
C ILE A 141 -19.02 4.12 -5.79
N ILE A 142 -18.38 3.67 -6.87
CA ILE A 142 -18.77 4.02 -8.26
C ILE A 142 -19.93 3.14 -8.75
N VAL A 143 -19.89 1.84 -8.46
CA VAL A 143 -20.88 0.87 -8.99
C VAL A 143 -22.04 0.70 -8.01
N ASP A 144 -21.76 0.49 -6.72
CA ASP A 144 -22.81 0.24 -5.73
C ASP A 144 -23.41 1.55 -5.17
N GLY A 145 -22.82 2.71 -5.48
CA GLY A 145 -23.32 4.00 -5.03
C GLY A 145 -23.16 4.29 -3.54
N LEU A 146 -22.24 3.57 -2.87
CA LEU A 146 -21.95 3.81 -1.46
C LEU A 146 -21.18 5.12 -1.28
N THR A 147 -21.32 5.75 -0.11
CA THR A 147 -20.54 6.95 0.18
C THR A 147 -19.08 6.60 0.49
N ALA A 148 -18.16 7.47 0.10
CA ALA A 148 -16.76 7.29 0.40
C ALA A 148 -16.47 7.23 1.92
N ASP A 149 -17.19 8.01 2.73
CA ASP A 149 -17.07 7.95 4.20
C ASP A 149 -17.50 6.58 4.76
N ALA A 150 -18.56 5.96 4.23
CA ALA A 150 -18.99 4.63 4.64
C ALA A 150 -17.96 3.54 4.31
N CYS A 151 -17.32 3.63 3.14
CA CYS A 151 -16.33 2.65 2.70
C CYS A 151 -14.95 2.84 3.38
N LEU A 152 -14.54 4.09 3.62
CA LEU A 152 -13.20 4.45 4.05
C LEU A 152 -13.10 4.85 5.51
N GLY A 153 -14.21 5.23 6.15
CA GLY A 153 -14.27 5.66 7.54
C GLY A 153 -13.97 4.54 8.55
N PRO A 154 -14.06 4.85 9.85
CA PRO A 154 -13.91 3.87 10.90
C PRO A 154 -14.92 2.71 10.73
N GLN A 155 -14.44 1.50 10.90
CA GLN A 155 -15.29 0.32 10.92
C GLN A 155 -15.66 -0.06 12.36
N PRO A 156 -16.77 -0.76 12.61
CA PRO A 156 -17.12 -1.27 13.93
C PRO A 156 -15.94 -2.00 14.59
N ASP A 157 -15.87 -1.93 15.91
CA ASP A 157 -14.76 -2.51 16.67
C ASP A 157 -14.59 -4.01 16.36
N GLY A 158 -13.37 -4.34 15.93
CA GLY A 158 -12.97 -5.71 15.62
C GLY A 158 -13.32 -6.22 14.22
N GLU A 159 -14.16 -5.51 13.47
CA GLU A 159 -14.45 -5.87 12.09
C GLU A 159 -13.43 -5.25 11.14
N ARG A 160 -12.92 -6.06 10.22
CA ARG A 160 -12.30 -5.52 9.00
C ARG A 160 -13.42 -5.03 8.11
N GLY A 161 -13.30 -3.80 7.64
CA GLY A 161 -14.21 -3.31 6.63
C GLY A 161 -14.28 -4.30 5.46
N ALA A 162 -15.48 -4.51 4.94
CA ALA A 162 -15.72 -5.35 3.76
C ALA A 162 -15.02 -4.82 2.49
N PHE A 163 -14.40 -3.64 2.57
CA PHE A 163 -13.83 -2.91 1.46
C PHE A 163 -12.31 -2.93 1.50
N ALA A 164 -11.71 -3.09 0.32
CA ALA A 164 -10.27 -3.16 0.10
C ALA A 164 -9.76 -1.84 -0.51
N PRO A 165 -9.16 -0.92 0.28
CA PRO A 165 -8.59 0.31 -0.24
C PRO A 165 -7.17 0.17 -0.81
N GLY A 166 -6.50 -0.95 -0.56
CA GLY A 166 -5.10 -1.19 -0.92
C GLY A 166 -4.88 -1.97 -2.21
N PHE A 167 -3.77 -2.68 -2.27
CA PHE A 167 -3.30 -3.65 -3.25
C PHE A 167 -2.77 -3.08 -4.56
N ALA A 168 -3.61 -2.45 -5.40
CA ALA A 168 -3.21 -2.01 -6.72
C ALA A 168 -3.95 -0.74 -7.14
N TRP A 169 -3.19 0.30 -7.43
CA TRP A 169 -3.65 1.58 -7.95
C TRP A 169 -2.82 1.98 -9.17
N ALA A 170 -3.39 2.79 -10.04
CA ALA A 170 -2.63 3.47 -11.07
C ALA A 170 -2.92 4.96 -11.07
N CYS A 171 -1.93 5.75 -11.45
CA CYS A 171 -2.02 7.20 -11.53
C CYS A 171 -1.38 7.71 -12.83
N ARG A 172 -1.86 8.84 -13.32
CA ARG A 172 -1.08 9.61 -14.28
C ARG A 172 0.22 10.06 -13.63
N ARG A 173 1.33 9.97 -14.36
CA ARG A 173 2.65 10.34 -13.85
C ARG A 173 2.69 11.79 -13.35
N GLU A 174 2.08 12.72 -14.09
CA GLU A 174 2.05 14.15 -13.73
C GLU A 174 1.50 14.40 -12.31
N LEU A 175 0.51 13.60 -11.87
CA LEU A 175 -0.03 13.66 -10.52
C LEU A 175 1.02 13.23 -9.48
N LEU A 176 1.73 12.14 -9.76
CA LEU A 176 2.76 11.61 -8.87
C LEU A 176 4.01 12.49 -8.85
N ASP A 177 4.45 13.03 -9.98
CA ASP A 177 5.58 13.95 -10.06
C ASP A 177 5.33 15.22 -9.23
N ARG A 178 4.08 15.67 -9.18
CA ARG A 178 3.70 16.90 -8.46
C ARG A 178 3.51 16.70 -6.96
N TYR A 179 2.90 15.59 -6.54
CA TYR A 179 2.44 15.42 -5.16
C TYR A 179 3.12 14.27 -4.43
N MET A 180 3.68 13.29 -5.14
CA MET A 180 4.16 12.02 -4.58
C MET A 180 3.05 11.32 -3.77
N LEU A 181 3.37 10.26 -3.05
CA LEU A 181 2.45 9.60 -2.11
C LEU A 181 2.65 10.16 -0.70
N PHE A 182 1.58 10.22 0.09
CA PHE A 182 1.68 10.49 1.52
C PHE A 182 2.36 9.32 2.22
N ASP A 183 3.56 9.51 2.75
CA ASP A 183 4.44 8.45 3.23
C ASP A 183 4.72 8.46 4.73
N CYS A 184 3.98 9.29 5.49
CA CYS A 184 4.16 9.41 6.95
C CYS A 184 3.29 8.44 7.77
N ASN A 185 2.58 7.50 7.13
CA ASN A 185 1.77 6.48 7.81
C ASN A 185 2.63 5.30 8.25
N ILE A 186 3.46 5.48 9.25
CA ILE A 186 4.47 4.50 9.72
C ILE A 186 3.92 3.19 10.34
N ALA A 187 2.61 3.08 10.49
CA ALA A 187 1.91 1.84 10.84
C ALA A 187 1.07 1.28 9.66
N GLY A 188 1.28 1.80 8.44
CA GLY A 188 0.52 1.44 7.24
C GLY A 188 -0.76 2.23 7.05
N GLY A 189 -1.55 1.89 6.01
CA GLY A 189 -2.80 2.56 5.68
C GLY A 189 -2.64 3.75 4.71
N GLY A 190 -1.51 3.86 4.01
CA GLY A 190 -1.29 4.90 2.99
C GLY A 190 -2.30 4.83 1.86
N ASP A 191 -2.68 3.63 1.43
CA ASP A 191 -3.74 3.44 0.42
C ASP A 191 -5.08 4.03 0.87
N THR A 192 -5.46 3.83 2.15
CA THR A 192 -6.66 4.44 2.72
C THR A 192 -6.55 5.97 2.73
N ALA A 193 -5.38 6.50 3.08
CA ALA A 193 -5.14 7.94 3.11
C ALA A 193 -5.23 8.54 1.69
N MET A 194 -4.65 7.87 0.69
CA MET A 194 -4.73 8.28 -0.72
C MET A 194 -6.17 8.20 -1.24
N ALA A 195 -6.89 7.13 -0.95
CA ALA A 195 -8.29 7.00 -1.32
C ALA A 195 -9.15 8.10 -0.69
N CYS A 196 -9.03 8.34 0.62
CA CYS A 196 -9.75 9.43 1.30
C CYS A 196 -9.44 10.80 0.70
N ALA A 197 -8.17 11.08 0.38
CA ALA A 197 -7.78 12.30 -0.30
C ALA A 197 -8.40 12.40 -1.70
N SER A 198 -8.47 11.31 -2.46
CA SER A 198 -9.02 11.30 -3.81
C SER A 198 -10.52 11.62 -3.84
N TRP A 199 -11.28 11.25 -2.82
CA TRP A 199 -12.71 11.57 -2.69
C TRP A 199 -13.02 12.78 -1.79
N GLY A 200 -12.01 13.42 -1.17
CA GLY A 200 -12.21 14.59 -0.32
C GLY A 200 -12.84 14.28 1.05
N VAL A 201 -12.76 13.03 1.50
CA VAL A 201 -13.29 12.58 2.82
C VAL A 201 -12.17 12.47 3.85
N PHE A 202 -11.45 13.54 4.05
CA PHE A 202 -10.23 13.58 4.88
C PHE A 202 -10.48 13.12 6.32
N GLU A 203 -11.59 13.57 6.93
CA GLU A 203 -11.97 13.20 8.30
C GLU A 203 -12.15 11.69 8.48
N ALA A 204 -12.52 10.97 7.42
CA ALA A 204 -12.71 9.52 7.47
C ALA A 204 -11.42 8.81 7.89
N VAL A 205 -10.30 9.10 7.22
CA VAL A 205 -9.00 8.50 7.57
C VAL A 205 -8.43 9.10 8.85
N GLU A 206 -8.64 10.38 9.13
CA GLU A 206 -8.21 11.00 10.39
C GLU A 206 -8.80 10.28 11.60
N ARG A 207 -10.11 9.97 11.56
CA ARG A 207 -10.78 9.18 12.59
C ARG A 207 -10.32 7.73 12.59
N ARG A 208 -10.26 7.08 11.41
CA ARG A 208 -9.87 5.68 11.26
C ARG A 208 -8.45 5.41 11.74
N HIS A 209 -7.52 6.34 11.46
CA HIS A 209 -6.13 6.24 11.86
C HIS A 209 -5.85 6.92 13.21
N ALA A 210 -6.88 7.45 13.89
CA ALA A 210 -6.73 8.16 15.15
C ALA A 210 -5.56 9.18 15.10
N MET A 211 -5.47 9.95 14.01
CA MET A 211 -4.33 10.83 13.76
C MET A 211 -4.18 11.88 14.85
N THR A 212 -2.98 12.02 15.41
CA THR A 212 -2.62 13.13 16.29
C THR A 212 -2.75 14.46 15.56
N PRO A 213 -2.84 15.61 16.26
CA PRO A 213 -2.93 16.92 15.59
C PRO A 213 -1.79 17.18 14.60
N ALA A 214 -0.55 16.80 14.95
CA ALA A 214 0.61 16.96 14.07
C ALA A 214 0.52 16.04 12.84
N HIS A 215 0.16 14.78 13.02
CA HIS A 215 -0.04 13.82 11.92
C HIS A 215 -1.15 14.29 10.97
N ARG A 216 -2.28 14.75 11.51
CA ARG A 216 -3.39 15.31 10.74
C ARG A 216 -2.98 16.54 9.94
N GLY A 217 -2.26 17.48 10.57
CA GLY A 217 -1.74 18.66 9.89
C GLY A 217 -0.84 18.30 8.70
N ARG A 218 0.05 17.31 8.89
CA ARG A 218 0.92 16.82 7.82
C ARG A 218 0.13 16.15 6.70
N TYR A 219 -0.89 15.35 7.06
CA TYR A 219 -1.77 14.69 6.10
C TYR A 219 -2.56 15.71 5.28
N ARG A 220 -3.22 16.68 5.93
CA ARG A 220 -4.00 17.73 5.24
C ARG A 220 -3.17 18.56 4.28
N ALA A 221 -1.97 18.93 4.66
CA ALA A 221 -1.06 19.70 3.81
C ALA A 221 -0.72 18.96 2.50
N TRP A 222 -0.79 17.63 2.49
CA TRP A 222 -0.65 16.80 1.29
C TRP A 222 -1.99 16.50 0.62
N ALA A 223 -3.02 16.16 1.39
CA ALA A 223 -4.28 15.63 0.88
C ALA A 223 -5.15 16.68 0.18
N GLU A 224 -5.15 17.93 0.66
CA GLU A 224 -5.95 19.01 0.08
C GLU A 224 -5.48 19.35 -1.35
N PRO A 225 -4.18 19.59 -1.63
CA PRO A 225 -3.69 19.76 -2.99
C PRO A 225 -3.89 18.54 -3.89
N TRP A 226 -3.78 17.32 -3.34
CA TRP A 226 -4.09 16.09 -4.08
C TRP A 226 -5.56 16.08 -4.50
N PHE A 227 -6.48 16.39 -3.58
CA PHE A 227 -7.91 16.46 -3.89
C PHE A 227 -8.22 17.52 -4.94
N ASP A 228 -7.61 18.68 -4.88
CA ASP A 228 -7.79 19.74 -5.88
C ASP A 228 -7.45 19.27 -7.30
N ALA A 229 -6.51 18.35 -7.43
CA ALA A 229 -6.14 17.76 -8.72
C ALA A 229 -7.06 16.60 -9.12
N VAL A 230 -7.53 15.78 -8.17
CA VAL A 230 -8.31 14.56 -8.45
C VAL A 230 -9.82 14.81 -8.44
N ARG A 231 -10.33 15.58 -7.45
CA ARG A 231 -11.75 15.98 -7.32
C ARG A 231 -12.75 14.83 -7.45
N GLY A 232 -12.44 13.68 -6.87
CA GLY A 232 -13.30 12.50 -6.95
C GLY A 232 -13.32 11.82 -8.33
N GLN A 233 -12.51 12.26 -9.29
CA GLN A 233 -12.40 11.65 -10.61
C GLN A 233 -11.55 10.38 -10.54
N VAL A 234 -12.04 9.40 -9.80
CA VAL A 234 -11.40 8.11 -9.60
C VAL A 234 -12.00 7.09 -10.57
N GLY A 235 -11.14 6.41 -11.31
CA GLY A 235 -11.52 5.29 -12.14
C GLY A 235 -11.39 3.95 -11.41
N MET A 236 -11.88 2.89 -12.03
CA MET A 236 -11.66 1.51 -11.57
C MET A 236 -11.60 0.54 -12.74
N LEU A 237 -10.98 -0.61 -12.53
CA LEU A 237 -11.09 -1.76 -13.42
C LEU A 237 -12.12 -2.73 -12.84
N ASP A 238 -12.91 -3.31 -13.75
CA ASP A 238 -13.72 -4.48 -13.44
C ASP A 238 -12.85 -5.73 -13.64
N GLY A 239 -12.46 -6.36 -12.54
CA GLY A 239 -11.58 -7.53 -12.54
C GLY A 239 -11.22 -7.93 -11.12
N GLY A 240 -10.67 -9.12 -10.99
CA GLY A 240 -10.29 -9.71 -9.72
C GLY A 240 -8.79 -9.64 -9.45
N LEU A 241 -8.46 -9.56 -8.17
CA LEU A 241 -7.12 -9.82 -7.65
C LEU A 241 -7.12 -11.08 -6.77
N LEU A 242 -6.06 -11.83 -6.85
CA LEU A 242 -5.73 -12.89 -5.89
C LEU A 242 -4.62 -12.38 -4.97
N HIS A 243 -4.89 -12.34 -3.67
CA HIS A 243 -3.90 -11.92 -2.69
C HIS A 243 -3.20 -13.14 -2.08
N LEU A 244 -1.91 -13.24 -2.30
CA LEU A 244 -1.06 -14.31 -1.79
C LEU A 244 -0.96 -14.27 -0.27
N TRP A 245 -1.11 -15.41 0.39
CA TRP A 245 -1.05 -15.50 1.83
C TRP A 245 0.33 -15.10 2.37
N HIS A 246 0.35 -14.27 3.41
CA HIS A 246 1.53 -13.93 4.21
C HIS A 246 1.11 -13.58 5.64
N GLY A 247 0.67 -14.58 6.36
CA GLY A 247 0.15 -14.46 7.72
C GLY A 247 -1.35 -14.14 7.77
N GLU A 248 -1.94 -14.50 8.90
CA GLU A 248 -3.38 -14.35 9.10
C GLU A 248 -3.80 -12.88 9.21
N LEU A 249 -5.00 -12.59 8.72
CA LEU A 249 -5.51 -11.23 8.70
C LEU A 249 -5.70 -10.64 10.09
N GLU A 250 -6.06 -11.46 11.09
CA GLU A 250 -6.24 -11.07 12.48
C GLU A 250 -4.92 -10.56 13.12
N HIS A 251 -3.79 -11.13 12.71
CA HIS A 251 -2.46 -10.72 13.18
C HIS A 251 -2.02 -9.34 12.68
N ARG A 252 -2.72 -8.77 11.71
CA ARG A 252 -2.36 -7.45 11.12
C ARG A 252 -2.84 -6.26 11.96
N MET A 253 -3.48 -6.50 13.11
CA MET A 253 -3.97 -5.46 14.05
C MET A 253 -4.78 -4.35 13.34
N GLY A 254 -5.59 -4.70 12.33
CA GLY A 254 -6.24 -3.75 11.43
C GLY A 254 -7.08 -2.69 12.14
N GLY A 255 -7.82 -3.05 13.20
CA GLY A 255 -8.66 -2.12 13.96
C GLY A 255 -7.94 -1.35 15.09
N THR A 256 -6.73 -1.73 15.48
CA THR A 256 -6.10 -1.20 16.71
C THR A 256 -4.74 -0.53 16.51
N ARG A 257 -3.97 -0.89 15.46
CA ARG A 257 -2.59 -0.42 15.27
C ARG A 257 -2.46 1.10 15.22
N HIS A 258 -3.40 1.79 14.59
CA HIS A 258 -3.36 3.25 14.47
C HIS A 258 -3.70 3.95 15.78
N ARG A 259 -4.67 3.41 16.55
CA ARG A 259 -5.01 3.90 17.89
C ARG A 259 -3.81 3.75 18.82
N ARG A 260 -3.15 2.59 18.80
CA ARG A 260 -1.91 2.38 19.57
C ARG A 260 -0.76 3.28 19.13
N LEU A 261 -0.65 3.59 17.83
CA LEU A 261 0.31 4.59 17.35
C LEU A 261 0.04 5.98 17.98
N ALA A 262 -1.24 6.38 18.02
CA ALA A 262 -1.65 7.66 18.60
C ALA A 262 -1.35 7.75 20.12
N GLU A 263 -1.45 6.64 20.87
CA GLU A 263 -1.09 6.57 22.30
C GLU A 263 0.36 6.95 22.58
N HIS A 264 1.25 6.85 21.58
CA HIS A 264 2.64 7.28 21.66
C HIS A 264 2.86 8.76 21.22
N ASP A 265 1.78 9.53 21.02
CA ASP A 265 1.83 10.92 20.56
C ASP A 265 2.75 11.08 19.33
N TYR A 266 2.46 10.26 18.31
CA TYR A 266 3.24 10.26 17.07
C TYR A 266 3.16 11.62 16.35
N ASP A 267 4.32 12.20 16.08
CA ASP A 267 4.50 13.46 15.35
C ASP A 267 5.48 13.23 14.18
N PRO A 268 5.00 13.22 12.92
CA PRO A 268 5.86 12.97 11.77
C PRO A 268 6.96 14.04 11.54
N HIS A 269 6.88 15.20 12.20
CA HIS A 269 7.91 16.23 12.10
C HIS A 269 9.05 16.06 13.12
N ARG A 270 8.82 15.25 14.16
CA ARG A 270 9.74 15.10 15.30
C ARG A 270 10.24 13.68 15.45
N ASP A 271 9.47 12.71 15.02
CA ASP A 271 9.74 11.30 15.30
C ASP A 271 10.47 10.59 14.16
N ILE A 272 10.35 11.10 12.93
CA ILE A 272 10.97 10.49 11.75
C ILE A 272 11.70 11.51 10.88
N GLU A 273 12.78 11.08 10.24
CA GLU A 273 13.49 11.83 9.21
C GLU A 273 13.93 10.91 8.08
N LEU A 274 14.35 11.48 6.97
CA LEU A 274 14.94 10.73 5.87
C LEU A 274 16.41 10.39 6.18
N SER A 275 16.77 9.12 6.01
CA SER A 275 18.16 8.69 5.95
C SER A 275 18.81 9.15 4.64
N ASP A 276 20.13 9.01 4.51
CA ASP A 276 20.87 9.32 3.29
C ASP A 276 20.38 8.51 2.08
N SER A 277 19.86 7.31 2.31
CA SER A 277 19.24 6.46 1.26
C SER A 277 17.81 6.86 0.92
N GLY A 278 17.21 7.81 1.65
CA GLY A 278 15.85 8.27 1.45
C GLY A 278 14.77 7.41 2.10
N CYS A 279 15.11 6.49 2.99
CA CYS A 279 14.18 5.74 3.83
C CYS A 279 13.85 6.51 5.11
N TRP A 280 12.73 6.19 5.75
CA TRP A 280 12.43 6.72 7.07
C TRP A 280 13.30 6.08 8.15
N ARG A 281 13.86 6.89 9.05
CA ARG A 281 14.53 6.50 10.29
C ARG A 281 14.00 7.31 11.47
N TRP A 282 14.22 6.79 12.68
CA TRP A 282 13.83 7.48 13.91
C TRP A 282 14.74 8.67 14.21
N THR A 283 14.14 9.77 14.66
CA THR A 283 14.84 10.92 15.24
C THR A 283 14.48 11.13 16.69
N SER A 284 13.35 10.61 17.14
CA SER A 284 12.90 10.77 18.52
C SER A 284 13.46 9.70 19.44
N ASP A 285 13.63 10.04 20.71
CA ASP A 285 13.90 9.11 21.81
C ASP A 285 12.57 8.66 22.44
N LYS A 286 11.79 7.89 21.68
CA LYS A 286 10.52 7.29 22.12
C LYS A 286 10.60 5.75 22.06
N PRO A 287 11.32 5.10 22.99
CA PRO A 287 11.55 3.65 22.93
C PRO A 287 10.25 2.82 22.97
N GLY A 288 9.18 3.35 23.55
CA GLY A 288 7.84 2.73 23.52
C GLY A 288 7.24 2.68 22.13
N LEU A 289 7.36 3.77 21.36
CA LEU A 289 6.92 3.85 19.96
C LEU A 289 7.72 2.89 19.07
N HIS A 290 9.04 2.92 19.20
CA HIS A 290 9.94 2.08 18.39
C HIS A 290 9.67 0.58 18.65
N ARG A 291 9.52 0.21 19.92
CA ARG A 291 9.18 -1.16 20.33
C ARG A 291 7.79 -1.56 19.81
N PHE A 292 6.80 -0.68 19.93
CA PHE A 292 5.46 -0.96 19.44
C PHE A 292 5.48 -1.36 17.94
N LEU A 293 6.20 -0.62 17.10
CA LEU A 293 6.27 -0.96 15.68
C LEU A 293 7.07 -2.24 15.40
N ALA A 294 8.16 -2.47 16.11
CA ALA A 294 8.90 -3.74 16.02
C ALA A 294 8.01 -4.94 16.40
N ASP A 295 7.28 -4.83 17.52
CA ASP A 295 6.34 -5.85 17.99
C ASP A 295 5.16 -6.04 17.00
N TYR A 296 4.69 -4.97 16.37
CA TYR A 296 3.65 -5.04 15.33
C TYR A 296 4.11 -5.90 14.15
N PHE A 297 5.34 -5.72 13.66
CA PHE A 297 5.86 -6.57 12.58
C PHE A 297 6.03 -8.02 13.05
N ALA A 298 6.55 -8.24 14.25
CA ALA A 298 6.72 -9.58 14.84
C ALA A 298 5.37 -10.32 14.98
N ALA A 299 4.32 -9.60 15.40
CA ALA A 299 2.98 -10.17 15.58
C ALA A 299 2.33 -10.65 14.28
N ARG A 300 2.77 -10.16 13.10
CA ARG A 300 2.18 -10.51 11.79
C ARG A 300 2.38 -11.98 11.40
N ARG A 301 3.41 -12.66 11.95
CA ARG A 301 3.69 -14.09 11.72
C ARG A 301 3.59 -14.49 10.25
N GLU A 302 4.32 -13.79 9.40
CA GLU A 302 4.16 -13.88 7.93
C GLU A 302 4.66 -15.21 7.31
N ASP A 303 5.31 -16.06 8.11
CA ASP A 303 5.65 -17.45 7.73
C ASP A 303 4.71 -18.50 8.36
N GLY A 304 3.86 -18.09 9.32
CA GLY A 304 2.92 -18.92 10.07
C GLY A 304 3.39 -19.32 11.44
#